data_6b6771687a519bba5cbd124c27b8716d
#
_entry.id   6b6771687a519bba5cbd124c27b8716d
#
_cell.length_a   1.000
_cell.length_b   1.000
_cell.length_c   1.000
_cell.angle_alpha   90.00
_cell.angle_beta   90.00
_cell.angle_gamma   90.00
#
_symmetry.space_group_name_H-M   'P 1'
#
loop_
_entity.id
_entity.type
_entity.pdbx_description
1 polymer ?
#
loop_
_entity_poly.entity_id
_entity_poly.type
_entity_poly.pdbx_seq_one_letter_code
_entity_poly.pdbx_strand_id
1 'polypeptide(L)'
;IREVNPDIVLMQESYDVDGDRPTVGRWIAQELGWHAHQEESPHLCVLTPLKVEAEFFHEAWHGLGVRVTDSKKRSFVAWSIWFDSAAYITWELRDRPEQTDEELLAAEDVRSSRLPQAKALLAHLEEDGQLDLEVPLLVGGDFNNPSHLDWTVDTARVYRHRRALPLPVSLAMAKVGFIDTFRVVHPNPVQHPGITWSPLFRVAQDGGDQGFERIDRLYLKNPAKRVPGAWRLTPVAAEVLPERWEDDSIPTEKRIFPSDHGAVVIDLKWSQVD
;
A
#
# COMPACT_ATOMS: atom_id res chain seq x y z
N ILE A 1 -4.90 -8.44 13.18
CA ILE A 1 -6.21 -7.89 12.76
C ILE A 1 -7.11 -7.66 13.97
N ARG A 2 -7.39 -8.68 14.82
CA ARG A 2 -8.27 -8.50 16.00
C ARG A 2 -7.82 -7.40 16.95
N GLU A 3 -6.53 -7.22 17.14
CA GLU A 3 -5.96 -6.18 18.01
C GLU A 3 -6.21 -4.77 17.46
N VAL A 4 -5.98 -4.58 16.17
CA VAL A 4 -6.21 -3.31 15.46
C VAL A 4 -7.70 -3.04 15.23
N ASN A 5 -8.49 -4.12 14.99
CA ASN A 5 -9.92 -4.08 14.68
C ASN A 5 -10.28 -3.08 13.56
N PRO A 6 -9.66 -3.22 12.36
CA PRO A 6 -9.85 -2.26 11.27
C PRO A 6 -11.22 -2.41 10.60
N ASP A 7 -11.71 -1.33 9.98
CA ASP A 7 -12.91 -1.35 9.15
C ASP A 7 -12.69 -2.06 7.80
N ILE A 8 -11.45 -2.09 7.31
CA ILE A 8 -11.07 -2.74 6.05
C ILE A 8 -9.61 -3.18 6.09
N VAL A 9 -9.32 -4.32 5.47
CA VAL A 9 -7.96 -4.85 5.25
C VAL A 9 -7.75 -5.03 3.75
N LEU A 10 -6.71 -4.42 3.22
CA LEU A 10 -6.24 -4.60 1.85
C LEU A 10 -5.04 -5.55 1.91
N MET A 11 -5.22 -6.78 1.46
CA MET A 11 -4.28 -7.86 1.68
C MET A 11 -3.64 -8.28 0.35
N GLN A 12 -2.34 -8.44 0.37
CA GLN A 12 -1.54 -8.99 -0.72
C GLN A 12 -0.95 -10.33 -0.28
N GLU A 13 -0.55 -11.16 -1.24
CA GLU A 13 0.05 -12.47 -1.03
C GLU A 13 -0.80 -13.43 -0.20
N SER A 14 -2.11 -13.25 -0.30
CA SER A 14 -3.12 -14.12 0.30
C SER A 14 -3.27 -15.42 -0.49
N TYR A 15 -2.18 -16.16 -0.64
CA TYR A 15 -2.14 -17.41 -1.39
C TYR A 15 -2.86 -18.54 -0.70
N ASP A 16 -3.17 -19.59 -1.48
CA ASP A 16 -3.47 -20.91 -0.97
C ASP A 16 -2.15 -21.64 -0.65
N VAL A 17 -1.84 -21.78 0.61
CA VAL A 17 -0.54 -22.32 1.04
C VAL A 17 -0.54 -23.86 1.06
N ASP A 18 -1.69 -24.47 1.30
CA ASP A 18 -1.81 -25.90 1.56
C ASP A 18 -2.60 -26.72 0.50
N GLY A 19 -3.20 -26.05 -0.50
CA GLY A 19 -4.02 -26.68 -1.54
C GLY A 19 -5.39 -27.22 -1.06
N ASP A 20 -5.56 -27.48 0.21
CA ASP A 20 -6.76 -28.04 0.83
C ASP A 20 -7.58 -27.01 1.62
N ARG A 21 -7.12 -25.77 1.69
CA ARG A 21 -7.74 -24.69 2.46
C ARG A 21 -8.15 -23.54 1.58
N PRO A 22 -9.09 -22.71 2.04
CA PRO A 22 -9.28 -21.40 1.46
C PRO A 22 -7.97 -20.61 1.49
N THR A 23 -7.80 -19.67 0.56
CA THR A 23 -6.68 -18.72 0.62
C THR A 23 -6.61 -18.04 2.00
N VAL A 24 -5.43 -17.58 2.39
CA VAL A 24 -5.19 -17.00 3.73
C VAL A 24 -6.22 -15.93 4.08
N GLY A 25 -6.52 -15.01 3.14
CA GLY A 25 -7.51 -13.96 3.37
C GLY A 25 -8.92 -14.51 3.60
N ARG A 26 -9.36 -15.45 2.76
CA ARG A 26 -10.68 -16.07 2.93
C ARG A 26 -10.79 -16.86 4.25
N TRP A 27 -9.72 -17.53 4.63
CA TRP A 27 -9.69 -18.21 5.92
C TRP A 27 -9.79 -17.24 7.10
N ILE A 28 -8.99 -16.15 7.07
CA ILE A 28 -9.07 -15.10 8.10
C ILE A 28 -10.47 -14.50 8.17
N ALA A 29 -11.09 -14.21 7.02
CA ALA A 29 -12.46 -13.69 6.98
C ALA A 29 -13.47 -14.63 7.63
N GLN A 30 -13.38 -15.94 7.37
CA GLN A 30 -14.23 -16.96 7.99
C GLN A 30 -14.08 -16.96 9.52
N GLU A 31 -12.85 -16.91 10.03
CA GLU A 31 -12.54 -16.85 11.46
C GLU A 31 -13.02 -15.56 12.15
N LEU A 32 -13.13 -14.47 11.39
CA LEU A 32 -13.59 -13.17 11.88
C LEU A 32 -15.10 -12.97 11.69
N GLY A 33 -15.75 -13.76 10.85
CA GLY A 33 -17.13 -13.54 10.41
C GLY A 33 -17.25 -12.32 9.49
N TRP A 34 -16.22 -12.03 8.71
CA TRP A 34 -16.15 -10.89 7.81
C TRP A 34 -16.41 -11.30 6.36
N HIS A 35 -16.72 -10.30 5.52
CA HIS A 35 -16.72 -10.46 4.07
C HIS A 35 -15.28 -10.55 3.54
N ALA A 36 -15.08 -11.39 2.52
CA ALA A 36 -13.84 -11.49 1.77
C ALA A 36 -14.13 -11.39 0.28
N HIS A 37 -13.52 -10.41 -0.38
CA HIS A 37 -13.53 -10.26 -1.83
C HIS A 37 -12.13 -10.61 -2.37
N GLN A 38 -12.03 -11.69 -3.13
CA GLN A 38 -10.79 -12.17 -3.74
C GLN A 38 -10.99 -12.60 -5.21
N GLU A 39 -12.25 -12.92 -5.58
CA GLU A 39 -12.63 -13.41 -6.93
C GLU A 39 -11.63 -14.42 -7.52
N GLU A 40 -11.14 -14.12 -8.72
CA GLU A 40 -10.14 -14.91 -9.45
C GLU A 40 -8.69 -14.52 -9.10
N SER A 41 -8.49 -13.57 -8.18
CA SER A 41 -7.13 -13.22 -7.77
C SER A 41 -6.48 -14.38 -7.01
N PRO A 42 -5.27 -14.81 -7.41
CA PRO A 42 -4.55 -15.85 -6.68
C PRO A 42 -4.04 -15.35 -5.33
N HIS A 43 -3.96 -14.02 -5.11
CA HIS A 43 -3.26 -13.49 -3.92
C HIS A 43 -3.76 -12.14 -3.38
N LEU A 44 -4.61 -11.40 -4.11
CA LEU A 44 -5.20 -10.17 -3.57
C LEU A 44 -6.50 -10.48 -2.85
N CYS A 45 -6.72 -9.87 -1.70
CA CYS A 45 -7.95 -10.02 -0.96
C CYS A 45 -8.32 -8.72 -0.23
N VAL A 46 -9.60 -8.38 -0.22
CA VAL A 46 -10.14 -7.32 0.64
C VAL A 46 -11.03 -7.96 1.70
N LEU A 47 -10.74 -7.66 2.98
CA LEU A 47 -11.54 -8.13 4.11
C LEU A 47 -12.24 -6.95 4.78
N THR A 48 -13.50 -7.12 5.16
CA THR A 48 -14.24 -6.05 5.85
C THR A 48 -15.42 -6.60 6.66
N PRO A 49 -15.69 -6.05 7.86
CA PRO A 49 -16.95 -6.25 8.58
C PRO A 49 -18.07 -5.35 8.07
N LEU A 50 -17.77 -4.37 7.20
CA LEU A 50 -18.73 -3.41 6.69
C LEU A 50 -19.63 -4.04 5.62
N LYS A 51 -20.77 -3.39 5.34
CA LYS A 51 -21.66 -3.82 4.27
C LYS A 51 -21.02 -3.55 2.92
N VAL A 52 -20.79 -4.59 2.13
CA VAL A 52 -20.31 -4.48 0.74
C VAL A 52 -21.52 -4.14 -0.15
N GLU A 53 -21.38 -3.07 -0.95
CA GLU A 53 -22.37 -2.59 -1.91
C GLU A 53 -22.04 -2.99 -3.34
N ALA A 54 -20.75 -3.06 -3.67
CA ALA A 54 -20.25 -3.49 -4.97
C ALA A 54 -18.83 -4.05 -4.83
N GLU A 55 -18.49 -4.92 -5.75
CA GLU A 55 -17.18 -5.53 -5.93
C GLU A 55 -16.62 -5.13 -7.28
N PHE A 56 -15.31 -4.89 -7.35
CA PHE A 56 -14.62 -4.44 -8.54
C PHE A 56 -13.41 -5.31 -8.81
N PHE A 57 -13.11 -5.50 -10.07
CA PHE A 57 -11.97 -6.28 -10.52
C PHE A 57 -11.29 -5.59 -11.70
N HIS A 58 -9.99 -5.39 -11.60
CA HIS A 58 -9.18 -4.85 -12.69
C HIS A 58 -8.41 -5.95 -13.39
N GLU A 59 -7.60 -6.67 -12.62
CA GLU A 59 -6.72 -7.71 -13.11
C GLU A 59 -6.30 -8.62 -11.96
N ALA A 60 -6.18 -9.93 -12.22
CA ALA A 60 -6.01 -10.97 -11.19
C ALA A 60 -4.82 -10.74 -10.25
N TRP A 61 -3.74 -10.17 -10.76
CA TRP A 61 -2.52 -9.91 -10.01
C TRP A 61 -2.39 -8.48 -9.47
N HIS A 62 -3.11 -7.51 -10.07
CA HIS A 62 -2.74 -6.11 -9.88
C HIS A 62 -3.81 -5.24 -9.25
N GLY A 63 -5.06 -5.70 -9.19
CA GLY A 63 -6.07 -4.87 -8.53
C GLY A 63 -7.46 -5.48 -8.44
N LEU A 64 -8.02 -5.45 -7.25
CA LEU A 64 -9.43 -5.67 -6.98
C LEU A 64 -9.91 -4.73 -5.87
N GLY A 65 -11.20 -4.43 -5.85
CA GLY A 65 -11.72 -3.44 -4.93
C GLY A 65 -13.15 -3.71 -4.50
N VAL A 66 -13.58 -2.96 -3.50
CA VAL A 66 -14.96 -2.98 -3.00
C VAL A 66 -15.48 -1.58 -2.75
N ARG A 67 -16.79 -1.40 -2.90
CA ARG A 67 -17.52 -0.29 -2.31
C ARG A 67 -18.20 -0.77 -1.05
N VAL A 68 -17.94 -0.08 0.04
CA VAL A 68 -18.49 -0.41 1.35
C VAL A 68 -19.26 0.76 1.96
N THR A 69 -20.18 0.43 2.86
CA THR A 69 -21.00 1.40 3.59
C THR A 69 -21.02 1.06 5.07
N ASP A 70 -20.77 2.04 5.92
CA ASP A 70 -20.81 1.88 7.36
C ASP A 70 -22.25 1.98 7.94
N SER A 71 -22.39 1.75 9.24
CA SER A 71 -23.67 1.81 9.95
C SER A 71 -24.34 3.18 9.92
N LYS A 72 -23.59 4.26 9.64
CA LYS A 72 -24.07 5.64 9.47
C LYS A 72 -24.36 6.00 8.02
N LYS A 73 -24.37 5.00 7.12
CA LYS A 73 -24.58 5.15 5.67
C LYS A 73 -23.53 6.02 4.96
N ARG A 74 -22.30 6.04 5.46
CA ARG A 74 -21.18 6.68 4.80
C ARG A 74 -20.45 5.63 3.97
N SER A 75 -20.20 5.93 2.70
CA SER A 75 -19.60 4.98 1.76
C SER A 75 -18.23 5.44 1.33
N PHE A 76 -17.37 4.49 1.01
CA PHE A 76 -16.10 4.70 0.32
C PHE A 76 -15.80 3.50 -0.59
N VAL A 77 -14.88 3.70 -1.53
CA VAL A 77 -14.31 2.64 -2.36
C VAL A 77 -12.88 2.36 -1.89
N ALA A 78 -12.49 1.10 -1.87
CA ALA A 78 -11.13 0.70 -1.51
C ALA A 78 -10.63 -0.41 -2.44
N TRP A 79 -9.40 -0.24 -2.94
CA TRP A 79 -8.70 -1.17 -3.82
C TRP A 79 -7.48 -1.75 -3.13
N SER A 80 -7.32 -3.07 -3.20
CA SER A 80 -6.08 -3.79 -2.90
C SER A 80 -5.30 -3.98 -4.18
N ILE A 81 -4.00 -3.59 -4.16
CA ILE A 81 -3.12 -3.66 -5.33
C ILE A 81 -1.80 -4.33 -5.00
N TRP A 82 -1.16 -4.89 -6.03
CA TRP A 82 0.22 -5.35 -5.98
C TRP A 82 0.86 -5.11 -7.34
N PHE A 83 2.05 -4.51 -7.35
CA PHE A 83 2.78 -4.22 -8.58
C PHE A 83 4.07 -5.04 -8.64
N ASP A 84 4.62 -5.16 -9.85
CA ASP A 84 5.80 -5.96 -10.17
C ASP A 84 7.01 -5.64 -9.27
N SER A 85 7.64 -6.67 -8.71
CA SER A 85 8.82 -6.58 -7.85
C SER A 85 10.15 -6.52 -8.61
N ALA A 86 10.17 -6.74 -9.94
CA ALA A 86 11.39 -6.76 -10.72
C ALA A 86 12.17 -5.44 -10.66
N ALA A 87 13.48 -5.48 -10.82
CA ALA A 87 14.37 -4.32 -10.82
C ALA A 87 14.12 -3.37 -9.64
N TYR A 88 14.14 -3.91 -8.42
CA TYR A 88 13.90 -3.15 -7.19
C TYR A 88 14.96 -2.06 -7.02
N ILE A 89 14.53 -0.81 -7.05
CA ILE A 89 15.40 0.36 -7.24
C ILE A 89 16.50 0.49 -6.15
N THR A 90 16.20 0.12 -4.91
CA THR A 90 17.16 0.18 -3.81
C THR A 90 18.30 -0.83 -4.03
N TRP A 91 17.98 -2.03 -4.49
CA TRP A 91 19.00 -3.03 -4.84
C TRP A 91 19.73 -2.67 -6.13
N GLU A 92 19.03 -2.12 -7.11
CA GLU A 92 19.66 -1.61 -8.32
C GLU A 92 20.75 -0.58 -8.00
N LEU A 93 20.47 0.34 -7.08
CA LEU A 93 21.44 1.35 -6.66
C LEU A 93 22.52 0.78 -5.71
N ARG A 94 22.18 -0.23 -4.90
CA ARG A 94 23.16 -0.96 -4.07
C ARG A 94 24.21 -1.65 -4.92
N ASP A 95 23.73 -2.38 -5.94
CA ASP A 95 24.57 -3.27 -6.74
C ASP A 95 25.33 -2.53 -7.86
N ARG A 96 24.77 -1.41 -8.34
CA ARG A 96 25.32 -0.57 -9.40
C ARG A 96 25.20 0.92 -9.03
N PRO A 97 25.99 1.37 -8.06
CA PRO A 97 25.90 2.75 -7.54
C PRO A 97 26.28 3.83 -8.57
N GLU A 98 26.94 3.45 -9.67
CA GLU A 98 27.31 4.34 -10.77
C GLU A 98 26.17 4.65 -11.74
N GLN A 99 25.03 3.95 -11.67
CA GLN A 99 23.90 4.21 -12.54
C GLN A 99 23.45 5.68 -12.47
N THR A 100 23.10 6.22 -13.62
CA THR A 100 22.50 7.56 -13.72
C THR A 100 21.07 7.56 -13.15
N ASP A 101 20.55 8.74 -12.86
CA ASP A 101 19.17 8.89 -12.39
C ASP A 101 18.17 8.46 -13.47
N GLU A 102 18.48 8.72 -14.77
CA GLU A 102 17.68 8.26 -15.90
C GLU A 102 17.61 6.72 -15.99
N GLU A 103 18.73 6.03 -15.79
CA GLU A 103 18.79 4.57 -15.80
C GLU A 103 17.98 3.97 -14.63
N LEU A 104 18.06 4.58 -13.45
CA LEU A 104 17.27 4.15 -12.29
C LEU A 104 15.77 4.38 -12.51
N LEU A 105 15.37 5.52 -13.04
CA LEU A 105 13.96 5.80 -13.34
C LEU A 105 13.43 4.93 -14.47
N ALA A 106 14.25 4.61 -15.47
CA ALA A 106 13.89 3.68 -16.53
C ALA A 106 13.64 2.25 -16.03
N ALA A 107 14.16 1.88 -14.85
CA ALA A 107 13.88 0.59 -14.24
C ALA A 107 12.37 0.40 -13.94
N GLU A 108 11.67 1.48 -13.63
CA GLU A 108 10.24 1.48 -13.30
C GLU A 108 9.32 1.20 -14.51
N ASP A 109 9.83 1.31 -15.72
CA ASP A 109 9.07 1.18 -16.97
C ASP A 109 9.63 0.08 -17.90
N VAL A 110 10.96 0.02 -18.02
CA VAL A 110 11.63 -0.86 -19.01
C VAL A 110 12.05 -2.21 -18.42
N ARG A 111 12.51 -2.21 -17.16
CA ARG A 111 13.02 -3.41 -16.48
C ARG A 111 12.04 -3.98 -15.46
N SER A 112 10.97 -3.26 -15.19
CA SER A 112 9.80 -3.72 -14.43
C SER A 112 8.52 -3.25 -15.12
N SER A 113 7.40 -3.77 -14.69
CA SER A 113 6.08 -3.38 -15.20
C SER A 113 5.34 -2.41 -14.26
N ARG A 114 5.96 -1.91 -13.20
CA ARG A 114 5.29 -1.11 -12.15
C ARG A 114 4.60 0.13 -12.69
N LEU A 115 5.30 0.93 -13.48
CA LEU A 115 4.70 2.15 -14.05
C LEU A 115 3.61 1.86 -15.07
N PRO A 116 3.77 0.93 -16.01
CA PRO A 116 2.66 0.43 -16.84
C PRO A 116 1.46 -0.06 -16.04
N GLN A 117 1.65 -0.86 -14.99
CA GLN A 117 0.58 -1.38 -14.14
C GLN A 117 -0.15 -0.26 -13.40
N ALA A 118 0.59 0.69 -12.82
CA ALA A 118 -0.01 1.86 -12.17
C ALA A 118 -0.83 2.70 -13.15
N LYS A 119 -0.34 2.93 -14.36
CA LYS A 119 -1.07 3.65 -15.41
C LYS A 119 -2.31 2.89 -15.86
N ALA A 120 -2.23 1.56 -16.01
CA ALA A 120 -3.36 0.72 -16.39
C ALA A 120 -4.46 0.74 -15.31
N LEU A 121 -4.10 0.63 -14.03
CA LEU A 121 -5.05 0.78 -12.93
C LEU A 121 -5.71 2.17 -12.95
N LEU A 122 -4.93 3.24 -13.09
CA LEU A 122 -5.48 4.60 -13.11
C LEU A 122 -6.41 4.83 -14.30
N ALA A 123 -6.08 4.29 -15.47
CA ALA A 123 -6.95 4.34 -16.65
C ALA A 123 -8.26 3.57 -16.40
N HIS A 124 -8.19 2.37 -15.82
CA HIS A 124 -9.38 1.59 -15.44
C HIS A 124 -10.27 2.36 -14.46
N LEU A 125 -9.68 2.97 -13.42
CA LEU A 125 -10.44 3.80 -12.46
C LEU A 125 -11.08 5.02 -13.12
N GLU A 126 -10.44 5.61 -14.13
CA GLU A 126 -10.99 6.73 -14.90
C GLU A 126 -12.14 6.28 -15.81
N GLU A 127 -11.96 5.18 -16.58
CA GLU A 127 -12.96 4.60 -17.46
C GLU A 127 -14.23 4.19 -16.71
N ASP A 128 -14.08 3.63 -15.51
CA ASP A 128 -15.19 3.26 -14.62
C ASP A 128 -15.78 4.46 -13.86
N GLY A 129 -15.28 5.67 -14.09
CA GLY A 129 -15.73 6.89 -13.41
C GLY A 129 -15.36 6.95 -11.93
N GLN A 130 -14.49 6.07 -11.44
CA GLN A 130 -14.15 5.99 -10.02
C GLN A 130 -13.26 7.15 -9.56
N LEU A 131 -12.51 7.79 -10.45
CA LEU A 131 -11.72 8.98 -10.12
C LEU A 131 -12.60 10.21 -9.81
N ASP A 132 -13.85 10.23 -10.25
CA ASP A 132 -14.80 11.35 -10.08
C ASP A 132 -15.98 11.01 -9.16
N LEU A 133 -15.87 9.93 -8.37
CA LEU A 133 -16.91 9.54 -7.41
C LEU A 133 -17.20 10.65 -6.39
N GLU A 134 -18.46 10.68 -5.92
CA GLU A 134 -18.90 11.55 -4.81
C GLU A 134 -18.56 10.95 -3.42
N VAL A 135 -17.80 9.87 -3.39
CA VAL A 135 -17.34 9.21 -2.16
C VAL A 135 -15.81 9.09 -2.18
N PRO A 136 -15.14 9.00 -1.02
CA PRO A 136 -13.70 8.77 -0.96
C PRO A 136 -13.28 7.49 -1.67
N LEU A 137 -12.13 7.53 -2.33
CA LEU A 137 -11.49 6.42 -2.99
C LEU A 137 -10.13 6.15 -2.32
N LEU A 138 -9.94 4.92 -1.86
CA LEU A 138 -8.69 4.41 -1.29
C LEU A 138 -8.04 3.44 -2.28
N VAL A 139 -6.74 3.55 -2.45
CA VAL A 139 -5.91 2.57 -3.17
C VAL A 139 -4.72 2.22 -2.28
N GLY A 140 -4.63 0.98 -1.87
CA GLY A 140 -3.56 0.54 -0.97
C GLY A 140 -3.02 -0.83 -1.30
N GLY A 141 -1.78 -1.06 -0.92
CA GLY A 141 -1.10 -2.32 -1.09
C GLY A 141 0.39 -2.14 -1.36
N ASP A 142 0.99 -3.19 -1.91
CA ASP A 142 2.40 -3.23 -2.22
C ASP A 142 2.68 -2.66 -3.62
N PHE A 143 3.31 -1.51 -3.65
CA PHE A 143 3.74 -0.83 -4.88
C PHE A 143 5.10 -1.33 -5.37
N ASN A 144 5.80 -2.16 -4.60
CA ASN A 144 7.13 -2.70 -4.89
C ASN A 144 8.17 -1.64 -5.28
N ASN A 145 7.96 -0.41 -4.85
CA ASN A 145 8.91 0.70 -4.99
C ASN A 145 8.69 1.74 -3.90
N PRO A 146 9.71 2.55 -3.56
CA PRO A 146 9.53 3.70 -2.67
C PRO A 146 8.72 4.83 -3.32
N SER A 147 8.36 5.83 -2.54
CA SER A 147 7.68 7.05 -3.00
C SER A 147 8.68 8.17 -3.26
N HIS A 148 8.35 9.08 -4.22
CA HIS A 148 9.08 10.34 -4.40
C HIS A 148 9.07 11.20 -3.13
N LEU A 149 8.11 10.99 -2.21
CA LEU A 149 8.05 11.66 -0.90
C LEU A 149 9.04 11.06 0.12
N ASP A 150 9.56 9.86 -0.16
CA ASP A 150 10.53 9.14 0.67
C ASP A 150 11.95 9.25 0.14
N TRP A 151 12.13 9.43 -1.16
CA TRP A 151 13.42 9.58 -1.82
C TRP A 151 13.75 11.06 -2.06
N THR A 152 14.08 11.74 -0.99
CA THR A 152 14.37 13.18 -0.95
C THR A 152 15.87 13.46 -0.72
N VAL A 153 16.28 14.70 -0.88
CA VAL A 153 17.66 15.12 -0.56
C VAL A 153 18.05 14.80 0.89
N ASP A 154 17.11 14.95 1.82
CA ASP A 154 17.39 14.72 3.25
C ASP A 154 17.50 13.21 3.56
N THR A 155 16.64 12.38 2.99
CA THR A 155 16.74 10.93 3.17
C THR A 155 17.96 10.34 2.48
N ALA A 156 18.38 10.87 1.34
CA ALA A 156 19.63 10.47 0.66
C ALA A 156 20.90 10.74 1.48
N ARG A 157 20.84 11.68 2.44
CA ARG A 157 21.97 11.96 3.36
C ARG A 157 22.03 10.99 4.54
N VAL A 158 20.92 10.36 4.90
CA VAL A 158 20.76 9.54 6.10
C VAL A 158 20.79 8.05 5.76
N TYR A 159 20.12 7.67 4.67
CA TYR A 159 19.98 6.27 4.27
C TYR A 159 20.92 5.91 3.12
N ARG A 160 21.56 4.74 3.23
CA ARG A 160 22.33 4.18 2.12
C ARG A 160 21.40 3.81 0.97
N HIS A 161 21.96 3.78 -0.23
CA HIS A 161 21.25 3.35 -1.44
C HIS A 161 19.97 4.16 -1.73
N ARG A 162 19.99 5.47 -1.44
CA ARG A 162 18.94 6.41 -1.81
C ARG A 162 19.49 7.63 -2.52
N ARG A 163 18.69 8.16 -3.44
CA ARG A 163 18.88 9.44 -4.12
C ARG A 163 17.60 10.25 -4.05
N ALA A 164 17.69 11.55 -4.29
CA ALA A 164 16.51 12.38 -4.48
C ALA A 164 15.98 12.17 -5.89
N LEU A 165 14.95 11.34 -6.07
CA LEU A 165 14.42 10.97 -7.38
C LEU A 165 12.91 11.22 -7.48
N PRO A 166 12.43 11.71 -8.63
CA PRO A 166 11.01 11.88 -8.92
C PRO A 166 10.39 10.54 -9.35
N LEU A 167 10.23 9.62 -8.40
CA LEU A 167 9.76 8.25 -8.66
C LEU A 167 8.40 8.22 -9.36
N PRO A 168 8.29 7.65 -10.56
CA PRO A 168 7.20 7.91 -11.48
C PRO A 168 5.86 7.29 -11.04
N VAL A 169 5.86 6.14 -10.36
CA VAL A 169 4.63 5.49 -9.90
C VAL A 169 3.90 6.36 -8.89
N SER A 170 4.59 6.82 -7.86
CA SER A 170 4.01 7.68 -6.83
C SER A 170 3.64 9.08 -7.37
N LEU A 171 4.37 9.60 -8.36
CA LEU A 171 3.99 10.82 -9.07
C LEU A 171 2.74 10.63 -9.94
N ALA A 172 2.56 9.46 -10.57
CA ALA A 172 1.35 9.16 -11.33
C ALA A 172 0.11 9.19 -10.42
N MET A 173 0.19 8.59 -9.22
CA MET A 173 -0.87 8.66 -8.22
C MET A 173 -1.16 10.10 -7.79
N ALA A 174 -0.13 10.88 -7.48
CA ALA A 174 -0.29 12.27 -7.07
C ALA A 174 -0.91 13.15 -8.17
N LYS A 175 -0.54 12.92 -9.44
CA LYS A 175 -1.04 13.68 -10.60
C LYS A 175 -2.55 13.61 -10.78
N VAL A 176 -3.16 12.47 -10.44
CA VAL A 176 -4.63 12.31 -10.51
C VAL A 176 -5.34 12.67 -9.20
N GLY A 177 -4.61 13.24 -8.24
CA GLY A 177 -5.16 13.82 -7.01
C GLY A 177 -5.20 12.90 -5.79
N PHE A 178 -4.51 11.76 -5.83
CA PHE A 178 -4.31 10.97 -4.62
C PHE A 178 -3.28 11.63 -3.69
N ILE A 179 -3.54 11.53 -2.40
CA ILE A 179 -2.59 11.89 -1.33
C ILE A 179 -2.08 10.62 -0.65
N ASP A 180 -0.81 10.59 -0.30
CA ASP A 180 -0.21 9.54 0.52
C ASP A 180 -0.60 9.75 1.98
N THR A 181 -1.44 8.87 2.52
CA THR A 181 -2.05 9.05 3.85
C THR A 181 -1.02 9.03 4.96
N PHE A 182 0.02 8.19 4.85
CA PHE A 182 1.09 8.14 5.85
C PHE A 182 1.89 9.44 5.87
N ARG A 183 2.20 10.01 4.71
CA ARG A 183 2.96 11.28 4.59
C ARG A 183 2.13 12.51 4.95
N VAL A 184 0.80 12.44 4.90
CA VAL A 184 -0.07 13.47 5.49
C VAL A 184 0.10 13.55 7.00
N VAL A 185 0.16 12.41 7.68
CA VAL A 185 0.35 12.33 9.14
C VAL A 185 1.81 12.57 9.53
N HIS A 186 2.74 12.00 8.77
CA HIS A 186 4.17 12.05 9.02
C HIS A 186 4.92 12.68 7.83
N PRO A 187 4.94 14.02 7.72
CA PRO A 187 5.51 14.70 6.55
C PRO A 187 7.04 14.63 6.45
N ASN A 188 7.73 14.28 7.56
CA ASN A 188 9.18 14.18 7.57
C ASN A 188 9.63 12.71 7.43
N PRO A 189 10.14 12.29 6.25
CA PRO A 189 10.53 10.90 6.01
C PRO A 189 11.83 10.48 6.71
N VAL A 190 12.60 11.40 7.24
CA VAL A 190 13.79 11.10 8.06
C VAL A 190 13.39 10.74 9.49
N GLN A 191 12.46 11.51 10.08
CA GLN A 191 11.99 11.28 11.45
C GLN A 191 11.02 10.08 11.53
N HIS A 192 10.20 9.89 10.50
CA HIS A 192 9.19 8.84 10.41
C HIS A 192 9.34 8.11 9.07
N PRO A 193 10.33 7.23 8.94
CA PRO A 193 10.59 6.52 7.68
C PRO A 193 9.42 5.62 7.24
N GLY A 194 8.71 5.01 8.21
CA GLY A 194 7.56 4.15 7.93
C GLY A 194 7.94 2.90 7.16
N ILE A 195 9.08 2.30 7.48
CA ILE A 195 9.62 1.14 6.76
C ILE A 195 8.63 -0.01 6.80
N THR A 196 8.25 -0.50 5.64
CA THR A 196 7.36 -1.64 5.48
C THR A 196 8.07 -2.88 4.94
N TRP A 197 9.18 -2.72 4.22
CA TRP A 197 9.97 -3.85 3.73
C TRP A 197 11.48 -3.61 3.86
N SER A 198 12.19 -4.44 4.63
CA SER A 198 11.58 -5.34 5.57
C SER A 198 11.86 -4.87 6.99
N PRO A 199 10.89 -4.79 7.86
CA PRO A 199 11.17 -4.54 9.27
C PRO A 199 11.88 -5.72 9.95
N LEU A 200 11.86 -6.93 9.30
CA LEU A 200 12.35 -8.19 9.87
C LEU A 200 13.77 -8.54 9.45
N PHE A 201 14.14 -8.21 8.20
CA PHE A 201 15.37 -8.69 7.60
C PHE A 201 16.33 -7.54 7.31
N ARG A 202 17.54 -7.63 7.87
CA ARG A 202 18.64 -6.68 7.63
C ARG A 202 19.49 -7.08 6.42
N VAL A 203 19.45 -8.35 6.07
CA VAL A 203 20.24 -8.95 5.02
C VAL A 203 19.29 -9.55 3.99
N ALA A 204 19.49 -9.19 2.74
CA ALA A 204 18.75 -9.74 1.60
C ALA A 204 19.14 -11.21 1.36
N GLN A 205 18.34 -11.92 0.57
CA GLN A 205 18.59 -13.34 0.25
C GLN A 205 19.94 -13.58 -0.44
N ASP A 206 20.45 -12.58 -1.15
CA ASP A 206 21.77 -12.60 -1.80
C ASP A 206 22.94 -12.30 -0.84
N GLY A 207 22.65 -12.04 0.44
CA GLY A 207 23.62 -11.68 1.47
C GLY A 207 24.01 -10.20 1.50
N GLY A 208 23.44 -9.36 0.63
CA GLY A 208 23.65 -7.92 0.60
C GLY A 208 22.80 -7.16 1.61
N ASP A 209 22.97 -5.83 1.65
CA ASP A 209 22.10 -4.94 2.44
C ASP A 209 20.66 -5.03 1.92
N GLN A 210 19.72 -5.31 2.79
CA GLN A 210 18.30 -5.41 2.44
C GLN A 210 17.76 -4.09 1.86
N GLY A 211 18.26 -2.97 2.36
CA GLY A 211 17.59 -1.70 2.20
C GLY A 211 16.32 -1.64 3.07
N PHE A 212 15.94 -0.43 3.44
CA PHE A 212 14.76 -0.21 4.28
C PHE A 212 13.85 0.78 3.59
N GLU A 213 12.76 0.28 3.01
CA GLU A 213 11.85 1.09 2.21
C GLU A 213 10.41 0.97 2.68
N ARG A 214 9.65 2.03 2.42
CA ARG A 214 8.22 2.05 2.55
C ARG A 214 7.61 1.79 1.16
N ILE A 215 7.33 0.54 0.88
CA ILE A 215 6.77 0.09 -0.40
C ILE A 215 5.27 -0.21 -0.31
N ASP A 216 4.76 -0.49 0.88
CA ASP A 216 3.33 -0.62 1.16
C ASP A 216 2.76 0.75 1.52
N ARG A 217 1.72 1.17 0.80
CA ARG A 217 1.13 2.50 0.95
C ARG A 217 -0.38 2.46 0.85
N LEU A 218 -1.01 3.43 1.51
CA LEU A 218 -2.42 3.72 1.32
C LEU A 218 -2.56 5.14 0.76
N TYR A 219 -3.12 5.24 -0.42
CA TYR A 219 -3.48 6.51 -1.05
C TYR A 219 -4.96 6.81 -0.86
N LEU A 220 -5.28 8.07 -0.68
CA LEU A 220 -6.64 8.58 -0.55
C LEU A 220 -6.90 9.65 -1.60
N LYS A 221 -8.01 9.53 -2.32
CA LYS A 221 -8.58 10.59 -3.14
C LYS A 221 -9.99 10.89 -2.63
N ASN A 222 -10.18 12.10 -2.13
CA ASN A 222 -11.51 12.59 -1.77
C ASN A 222 -12.24 13.15 -3.00
N PRO A 223 -13.59 13.22 -2.97
CA PRO A 223 -14.34 13.89 -4.03
C PRO A 223 -13.79 15.26 -4.38
N ALA A 224 -13.56 15.52 -5.68
CA ALA A 224 -13.01 16.80 -6.15
C ALA A 224 -13.96 17.97 -5.87
N LYS A 225 -15.27 17.76 -6.06
CA LYS A 225 -16.28 18.76 -5.78
C LYS A 225 -16.61 18.79 -4.30
N ARG A 226 -16.60 19.97 -3.71
CA ARG A 226 -17.19 20.20 -2.39
C ARG A 226 -18.70 20.35 -2.54
N VAL A 227 -19.39 19.22 -2.46
CA VAL A 227 -20.86 19.21 -2.43
C VAL A 227 -21.28 19.33 -0.97
N PRO A 228 -22.12 20.31 -0.60
CA PRO A 228 -22.63 20.43 0.77
C PRO A 228 -23.24 19.11 1.25
N GLY A 229 -22.86 18.67 2.44
CA GLY A 229 -23.27 17.38 3.00
C GLY A 229 -22.49 16.16 2.52
N ALA A 230 -21.60 16.28 1.53
CA ALA A 230 -20.76 15.17 1.09
C ALA A 230 -19.75 14.78 2.18
N TRP A 231 -19.49 13.48 2.27
CA TRP A 231 -18.53 12.93 3.21
C TRP A 231 -17.12 12.89 2.63
N ARG A 232 -16.16 13.21 3.47
CA ARG A 232 -14.71 13.15 3.17
C ARG A 232 -13.97 12.40 4.27
N LEU A 233 -12.79 11.88 3.93
CA LEU A 233 -11.87 11.24 4.87
C LEU A 233 -10.64 12.13 5.06
N THR A 234 -10.11 12.15 6.28
CA THR A 234 -8.87 12.85 6.63
C THR A 234 -7.99 11.91 7.42
N PRO A 235 -6.73 11.64 7.00
CA PRO A 235 -5.78 10.88 7.79
C PRO A 235 -5.47 11.60 9.11
N VAL A 236 -5.56 10.90 10.24
CA VAL A 236 -5.35 11.47 11.58
C VAL A 236 -4.30 10.73 12.41
N ALA A 237 -4.07 9.45 12.12
CA ALA A 237 -2.98 8.67 12.65
C ALA A 237 -2.46 7.69 11.60
N ALA A 238 -1.19 7.32 11.69
CA ALA A 238 -0.54 6.36 10.81
C ALA A 238 0.59 5.65 11.54
N GLU A 239 0.65 4.34 11.42
CA GLU A 239 1.72 3.53 11.99
C GLU A 239 2.05 2.34 11.08
N VAL A 240 3.20 1.73 11.32
CA VAL A 240 3.59 0.45 10.71
C VAL A 240 3.77 -0.56 11.82
N LEU A 241 3.12 -1.70 11.70
CA LEU A 241 3.22 -2.80 12.65
C LEU A 241 4.03 -3.96 12.07
N PRO A 242 4.89 -4.56 12.85
CA PRO A 242 5.24 -4.21 14.23
C PRO A 242 6.16 -2.97 14.29
N GLU A 243 5.99 -2.19 15.33
CA GLU A 243 6.70 -0.91 15.51
C GLU A 243 8.21 -1.10 15.74
N ARG A 244 8.59 -2.26 16.28
CA ARG A 244 9.99 -2.59 16.64
C ARG A 244 10.28 -4.06 16.48
N TRP A 245 11.05 -4.38 15.45
CA TRP A 245 11.71 -5.68 15.35
C TRP A 245 13.14 -5.69 15.88
N GLU A 246 13.69 -4.51 16.15
CA GLU A 246 15.05 -4.30 16.64
C GLU A 246 15.21 -4.48 18.15
N ASP A 247 14.13 -4.83 18.83
CA ASP A 247 14.23 -5.15 20.25
C ASP A 247 14.82 -6.55 20.41
N ASP A 248 16.16 -6.61 20.45
CA ASP A 248 16.92 -7.84 20.73
C ASP A 248 16.56 -8.49 22.08
N SER A 249 15.81 -7.78 22.93
CA SER A 249 15.27 -8.32 24.18
C SER A 249 14.11 -9.29 23.96
N ILE A 250 13.45 -9.25 22.79
CA ILE A 250 12.39 -10.20 22.45
C ILE A 250 13.05 -11.45 21.83
N PRO A 251 12.96 -12.64 22.46
CA PRO A 251 13.46 -13.88 21.87
C PRO A 251 12.89 -14.10 20.47
N THR A 252 13.74 -14.55 19.53
CA THR A 252 13.38 -14.74 18.12
C THR A 252 12.14 -15.61 17.94
N GLU A 253 11.97 -16.64 18.79
CA GLU A 253 10.80 -17.54 18.79
C GLU A 253 9.49 -16.86 19.22
N LYS A 254 9.58 -15.66 19.82
CA LYS A 254 8.40 -14.83 20.20
C LYS A 254 8.14 -13.70 19.22
N ARG A 255 9.02 -13.50 18.25
CA ARG A 255 8.86 -12.52 17.18
C ARG A 255 8.03 -13.15 16.06
N ILE A 256 6.76 -13.49 16.37
CA ILE A 256 5.86 -14.09 15.39
C ILE A 256 5.09 -12.96 14.71
N PHE A 257 5.55 -12.57 13.54
CA PHE A 257 4.78 -11.78 12.61
C PHE A 257 4.62 -12.59 11.30
N PRO A 258 3.41 -12.68 10.74
CA PRO A 258 3.12 -13.64 9.67
C PRO A 258 3.57 -13.20 8.28
N SER A 259 4.35 -12.13 8.16
CA SER A 259 4.79 -11.55 6.89
C SER A 259 6.21 -11.01 7.03
N ASP A 260 6.95 -10.92 5.93
CA ASP A 260 8.21 -10.17 5.81
C ASP A 260 7.95 -8.66 5.58
N HIS A 261 6.71 -8.27 5.29
CA HIS A 261 6.29 -6.87 5.25
C HIS A 261 5.69 -6.41 6.58
N GLY A 262 5.85 -5.14 6.89
CA GLY A 262 5.11 -4.47 7.95
C GLY A 262 3.70 -4.08 7.49
N ALA A 263 2.72 -4.23 8.36
CA ALA A 263 1.35 -3.80 8.10
C ALA A 263 1.20 -2.29 8.32
N VAL A 264 0.72 -1.58 7.32
CA VAL A 264 0.40 -0.14 7.42
C VAL A 264 -1.00 0.02 8.00
N VAL A 265 -1.11 0.74 9.11
CA VAL A 265 -2.38 1.07 9.76
C VAL A 265 -2.61 2.57 9.66
N ILE A 266 -3.77 2.97 9.14
CA ILE A 266 -4.14 4.38 8.96
C ILE A 266 -5.51 4.64 9.59
N ASP A 267 -5.57 5.58 10.53
CA ASP A 267 -6.83 6.08 11.04
C ASP A 267 -7.34 7.23 10.16
N LEU A 268 -8.55 7.08 9.65
CA LEU A 268 -9.21 8.04 8.80
C LEU A 268 -10.44 8.61 9.50
N LYS A 269 -10.52 9.93 9.63
CA LYS A 269 -11.64 10.62 10.25
C LYS A 269 -12.62 11.12 9.19
N TRP A 270 -13.88 10.80 9.37
CA TRP A 270 -14.97 11.35 8.58
C TRP A 270 -15.25 12.81 8.92
N SER A 271 -15.48 13.61 7.89
CA SER A 271 -16.00 14.98 8.00
C SER A 271 -17.00 15.25 6.89
N GLN A 272 -17.97 16.13 7.15
CA GLN A 272 -18.86 16.64 6.11
C GLN A 272 -18.34 17.96 5.55
N VAL A 273 -18.66 18.21 4.30
CA VAL A 273 -18.47 19.52 3.67
C VAL A 273 -19.62 20.40 4.09
N ASP A 274 -19.29 21.55 4.69
CA ASP A 274 -20.26 22.59 5.07
C ASP A 274 -20.85 23.26 3.84
#